data_e59fbf6bbee438b50dd6b348a5823b67
#
_entry.id   e59fbf6bbee438b50dd6b348a5823b67
#
_cell.length_a   1.000
_cell.length_b   1.000
_cell.length_c   1.000
_cell.angle_alpha   90.00
_cell.angle_beta   90.00
_cell.angle_gamma   90.00
#
_symmetry.space_group_name_H-M   'P 1'
#
loop_
_entity.id
_entity.type
_entity.pdbx_description
1 polymer ?
#
loop_
_entity_poly.entity_id
_entity_poly.type
_entity_poly.pdbx_seq_one_letter_code
_entity_poly.pdbx_strand_id
1 'polypeptide(L)'
;MTQPARFYVSRKNALTWISAALTVAVIVLQILALCFGEAAQIRRVNIWFQKVLPIAVSLLFTAQILIWGEKSLYRTTTAVFWACVYFGQIALDLHLHGGYAMFQYMRYVVVCWILYLVFYLVYRLFMTGRLTRTWVLSLITLLPLGILIYDFVVECGSIPLWYFLDKLSNIAMVGAIFVMTLALRRFSDGKYHKTWGDRSDGRRLRTINGMSVVAGYIMPNRTGASNSVSDTLEITDIERYIHKKRREGMKNFGITHVFLAAYVRCIAKYPGCNRFFSGQHVYQRDDDIQFTMAIKKDMSTDAPDTMIKLHLTQTDTSKEVYEKFNKVYDEVKNTPLDSSFDSVAGVLASLPGLFLKFVVWLLKVMDYFGKMPKFLLEVSPFHASIIFTSMGSLGIPPIVHHLYDFGNLPVFVAFGRKYRKVEMDSNGNPVTRRYVDFVMNCDERTVDGFYYATVLKYFLKLLRTPEVLDEAPEEINWDIE
;
A
#
# COMPACT_ATOMS: atom_id res chain seq x y z
N MET A 1 4.64 -14.80 -9.46
CA MET A 1 4.61 -13.33 -9.61
C MET A 1 5.89 -12.74 -9.07
N THR A 2 6.58 -11.88 -9.82
CA THR A 2 7.85 -11.29 -9.37
C THR A 2 7.55 -10.26 -8.30
N GLN A 3 8.08 -10.48 -7.10
CA GLN A 3 8.04 -9.50 -6.03
C GLN A 3 8.69 -8.17 -6.47
N PRO A 4 8.27 -7.06 -5.87
CA PRO A 4 8.81 -5.76 -6.19
C PRO A 4 10.30 -5.73 -5.94
N ALA A 5 11.00 -5.28 -6.95
CA ALA A 5 12.43 -5.16 -6.83
C ALA A 5 12.77 -3.97 -5.95
N ARG A 6 13.36 -4.25 -4.82
CA ARG A 6 14.07 -3.24 -4.05
C ARG A 6 15.49 -3.12 -4.59
N PHE A 7 15.96 -1.91 -4.59
CA PHE A 7 17.34 -1.62 -4.95
C PHE A 7 18.15 -1.42 -3.69
N TYR A 8 19.31 -2.04 -3.65
CA TYR A 8 20.28 -1.89 -2.60
C TYR A 8 21.66 -1.67 -3.21
N VAL A 9 22.54 -1.15 -2.40
CA VAL A 9 23.94 -0.92 -2.74
C VAL A 9 24.79 -1.87 -1.90
N SER A 10 25.46 -2.81 -2.57
CA SER A 10 26.29 -3.79 -1.88
C SER A 10 27.64 -3.19 -1.50
N ARG A 11 28.05 -3.32 -0.23
CA ARG A 11 29.39 -2.96 0.25
C ARG A 11 30.52 -3.80 -0.39
N LYS A 12 30.18 -4.96 -0.96
CA LYS A 12 31.12 -5.81 -1.70
C LYS A 12 31.39 -5.28 -3.13
N ASN A 13 30.63 -4.28 -3.59
CA ASN A 13 30.79 -3.73 -4.93
C ASN A 13 31.80 -2.55 -4.89
N ALA A 14 32.85 -2.64 -5.69
CA ALA A 14 33.85 -1.57 -5.81
C ALA A 14 33.23 -0.22 -6.23
N LEU A 15 32.22 -0.21 -7.08
CA LEU A 15 31.51 1.01 -7.49
C LEU A 15 30.85 1.74 -6.31
N THR A 16 30.43 1.03 -5.28
CA THR A 16 29.88 1.63 -4.04
C THR A 16 30.96 2.49 -3.34
N TRP A 17 32.15 1.95 -3.23
CA TRP A 17 33.28 2.66 -2.63
C TRP A 17 33.79 3.83 -3.48
N ILE A 18 33.75 3.69 -4.81
CA ILE A 18 34.07 4.79 -5.74
C ILE A 18 33.04 5.92 -5.56
N SER A 19 31.76 5.61 -5.47
CA SER A 19 30.72 6.63 -5.21
C SER A 19 30.93 7.31 -3.85
N ALA A 20 31.25 6.55 -2.81
CA ALA A 20 31.57 7.10 -1.49
C ALA A 20 32.81 8.01 -1.53
N ALA A 21 33.88 7.59 -2.22
CA ALA A 21 35.09 8.40 -2.38
C ALA A 21 34.79 9.71 -3.11
N LEU A 22 33.97 9.69 -4.16
CA LEU A 22 33.55 10.91 -4.87
C LEU A 22 32.76 11.86 -3.97
N THR A 23 31.90 11.37 -3.09
CA THR A 23 31.17 12.23 -2.14
C THR A 23 32.08 12.85 -1.08
N VAL A 24 33.10 12.10 -0.64
CA VAL A 24 34.17 12.67 0.24
C VAL A 24 34.98 13.73 -0.51
N ALA A 25 35.31 13.48 -1.79
CA ALA A 25 35.99 14.46 -2.62
C ALA A 25 35.19 15.77 -2.76
N VAL A 26 33.85 15.71 -2.89
CA VAL A 26 32.98 16.89 -2.89
C VAL A 26 33.23 17.74 -1.63
N ILE A 27 33.22 17.10 -0.45
CA ILE A 27 33.40 17.80 0.82
C ILE A 27 34.78 18.49 0.87
N VAL A 28 35.81 17.77 0.49
CA VAL A 28 37.18 18.30 0.49
C VAL A 28 37.34 19.46 -0.51
N LEU A 29 36.85 19.29 -1.74
CA LEU A 29 36.92 20.32 -2.78
C LEU A 29 36.14 21.59 -2.39
N GLN A 30 34.98 21.45 -1.75
CA GLN A 30 34.20 22.59 -1.26
C GLN A 30 34.91 23.33 -0.13
N ILE A 31 35.55 22.62 0.79
CA ILE A 31 36.35 23.23 1.86
C ILE A 31 37.57 23.95 1.26
N LEU A 32 38.28 23.32 0.33
CA LEU A 32 39.43 23.96 -0.34
C LEU A 32 38.99 25.20 -1.13
N ALA A 33 37.87 25.15 -1.85
CA ALA A 33 37.31 26.30 -2.55
C ALA A 33 37.00 27.48 -1.60
N LEU A 34 36.57 27.19 -0.38
CA LEU A 34 36.39 28.20 0.67
C LEU A 34 37.71 28.78 1.14
N CYS A 35 38.75 27.94 1.30
CA CYS A 35 40.06 28.38 1.77
C CYS A 35 40.79 29.25 0.75
N PHE A 36 40.65 28.99 -0.54
CA PHE A 36 41.33 29.74 -1.62
C PHE A 36 40.50 30.88 -2.20
N GLY A 37 39.24 31.04 -1.75
CA GLY A 37 38.38 32.15 -2.17
C GLY A 37 38.77 33.45 -1.48
N GLU A 38 38.74 34.56 -2.22
CA GLU A 38 38.93 35.89 -1.64
C GLU A 38 37.72 36.27 -0.75
N ALA A 39 37.99 36.92 0.37
CA ALA A 39 36.97 37.32 1.34
C ALA A 39 35.83 38.15 0.72
N ALA A 40 36.09 38.97 -0.28
CA ALA A 40 35.11 39.76 -1.01
C ALA A 40 34.22 38.90 -1.91
N GLN A 41 34.73 37.82 -2.48
CA GLN A 41 33.98 36.86 -3.33
C GLN A 41 33.16 35.92 -2.48
N ILE A 42 33.69 35.45 -1.34
CA ILE A 42 32.96 34.58 -0.40
C ILE A 42 31.75 35.31 0.21
N ARG A 43 31.87 36.58 0.52
CA ARG A 43 30.73 37.38 1.04
C ARG A 43 29.59 37.58 0.04
N ARG A 44 29.87 37.53 -1.26
CA ARG A 44 28.87 37.68 -2.31
C ARG A 44 28.12 36.36 -2.60
N VAL A 45 28.73 35.24 -2.31
CA VAL A 45 28.13 33.90 -2.49
C VAL A 45 27.18 33.61 -1.35
N ASN A 46 26.01 33.09 -1.64
CA ASN A 46 25.16 32.56 -0.58
C ASN A 46 25.78 31.28 -0.02
N ILE A 47 26.61 31.44 1.02
CA ILE A 47 27.44 30.37 1.60
C ILE A 47 26.63 29.15 2.00
N TRP A 48 25.36 29.33 2.39
CA TRP A 48 24.48 28.24 2.77
C TRP A 48 24.11 27.34 1.59
N PHE A 49 23.73 27.93 0.45
CA PHE A 49 23.31 27.15 -0.72
C PHE A 49 24.48 26.57 -1.51
N GLN A 50 25.59 27.33 -1.61
CA GLN A 50 26.71 26.94 -2.47
C GLN A 50 27.76 26.09 -1.76
N LYS A 51 27.88 26.15 -0.44
CA LYS A 51 28.92 25.46 0.30
C LYS A 51 28.36 24.53 1.39
N VAL A 52 27.55 25.05 2.31
CA VAL A 52 27.07 24.27 3.46
C VAL A 52 26.12 23.16 3.00
N LEU A 53 25.17 23.46 2.12
CA LEU A 53 24.19 22.49 1.67
C LEU A 53 24.81 21.32 0.86
N PRO A 54 25.71 21.55 -0.15
CA PRO A 54 26.41 20.46 -0.82
C PRO A 54 27.24 19.58 0.12
N ILE A 55 27.92 20.16 1.09
CA ILE A 55 28.68 19.42 2.10
C ILE A 55 27.75 18.55 2.95
N ALA A 56 26.67 19.14 3.48
CA ALA A 56 25.70 18.42 4.31
C ALA A 56 25.02 17.27 3.56
N VAL A 57 24.63 17.50 2.30
CA VAL A 57 24.00 16.47 1.46
C VAL A 57 25.01 15.38 1.09
N SER A 58 26.27 15.73 0.82
CA SER A 58 27.32 14.75 0.56
C SER A 58 27.62 13.89 1.78
N LEU A 59 27.60 14.47 2.98
CA LEU A 59 27.72 13.72 4.25
C LEU A 59 26.56 12.76 4.43
N LEU A 60 25.31 13.20 4.21
CA LEU A 60 24.13 12.36 4.30
C LEU A 60 24.16 11.23 3.26
N PHE A 61 24.57 11.50 2.03
CA PHE A 61 24.67 10.51 0.97
C PHE A 61 25.77 9.48 1.26
N THR A 62 26.93 9.93 1.77
CA THR A 62 28.00 9.05 2.20
C THR A 62 27.58 8.18 3.38
N ALA A 63 26.91 8.75 4.37
CA ALA A 63 26.35 8.00 5.49
C ALA A 63 25.31 6.98 5.04
N GLN A 64 24.45 7.33 4.07
CA GLN A 64 23.51 6.41 3.48
C GLN A 64 24.20 5.22 2.82
N ILE A 65 25.25 5.46 2.04
CA ILE A 65 26.03 4.40 1.39
C ILE A 65 26.68 3.47 2.41
N LEU A 66 27.34 4.05 3.40
CA LEU A 66 28.22 3.32 4.32
C LEU A 66 27.46 2.68 5.50
N ILE A 67 26.41 3.34 6.01
CA ILE A 67 25.71 2.91 7.23
C ILE A 67 24.42 2.18 6.91
N TRP A 68 23.60 2.74 6.04
CA TRP A 68 22.23 2.23 5.79
C TRP A 68 22.06 1.43 4.50
N GLY A 69 23.08 1.32 3.67
CA GLY A 69 23.25 0.57 2.39
C GLY A 69 22.04 -0.10 1.69
N GLU A 70 20.96 -0.36 2.42
CA GLU A 70 19.84 -1.18 1.94
C GLU A 70 18.47 -0.48 2.04
N LYS A 71 18.35 0.77 2.53
CA LYS A 71 17.04 1.36 2.83
C LYS A 71 16.76 2.70 2.16
N SER A 72 15.52 2.89 1.84
CA SER A 72 14.69 3.94 1.22
C SER A 72 15.14 5.44 1.18
N LEU A 73 16.18 5.85 1.86
CA LEU A 73 16.68 7.24 1.84
C LEU A 73 17.34 7.64 0.51
N TYR A 74 17.77 6.66 -0.31
CA TYR A 74 18.37 6.90 -1.63
C TYR A 74 17.51 7.83 -2.51
N ARG A 75 16.21 7.69 -2.46
CA ARG A 75 15.27 8.51 -3.23
C ARG A 75 15.32 9.99 -2.84
N THR A 76 15.26 10.27 -1.55
CA THR A 76 15.24 11.64 -1.02
C THR A 76 16.61 12.29 -1.13
N THR A 77 17.68 11.57 -0.78
CA THR A 77 19.03 12.09 -0.88
C THR A 77 19.44 12.36 -2.32
N THR A 78 19.10 11.51 -3.27
CA THR A 78 19.36 11.76 -4.70
C THR A 78 18.61 12.98 -5.20
N ALA A 79 17.35 13.17 -4.83
CA ALA A 79 16.57 14.35 -5.23
C ALA A 79 17.18 15.64 -4.64
N VAL A 80 17.56 15.63 -3.36
CA VAL A 80 18.21 16.77 -2.71
C VAL A 80 19.59 17.04 -3.31
N PHE A 81 20.34 15.99 -3.63
CA PHE A 81 21.65 16.09 -4.30
C PHE A 81 21.54 16.80 -5.66
N TRP A 82 20.58 16.39 -6.49
CA TRP A 82 20.30 17.05 -7.76
C TRP A 82 19.88 18.50 -7.58
N ALA A 83 19.00 18.76 -6.60
CA ALA A 83 18.59 20.12 -6.28
C ALA A 83 19.79 21.00 -5.89
N CYS A 84 20.71 20.48 -5.07
CA CYS A 84 21.94 21.21 -4.69
C CYS A 84 22.82 21.54 -5.88
N VAL A 85 23.05 20.58 -6.80
CA VAL A 85 23.83 20.83 -8.01
C VAL A 85 23.22 21.96 -8.83
N TYR A 86 21.94 21.87 -9.12
CA TYR A 86 21.29 22.81 -10.02
C TYR A 86 21.06 24.18 -9.40
N PHE A 87 20.58 24.25 -8.17
CA PHE A 87 20.37 25.54 -7.49
C PHE A 87 21.69 26.21 -7.11
N GLY A 88 22.70 25.41 -6.77
CA GLY A 88 24.05 25.93 -6.53
C GLY A 88 24.68 26.57 -7.78
N GLN A 89 24.58 25.90 -8.92
CA GLN A 89 25.02 26.42 -10.21
C GLN A 89 24.26 27.71 -10.58
N ILE A 90 22.94 27.71 -10.51
CA ILE A 90 22.12 28.87 -10.79
C ILE A 90 22.53 30.05 -9.90
N ALA A 91 22.69 29.82 -8.59
CA ALA A 91 23.06 30.86 -7.66
C ALA A 91 24.47 31.43 -7.93
N LEU A 92 25.41 30.55 -8.32
CA LEU A 92 26.79 30.97 -8.65
C LEU A 92 26.82 31.79 -9.94
N ASP A 93 26.14 31.36 -10.96
CA ASP A 93 26.06 32.05 -12.23
C ASP A 93 25.38 33.41 -12.09
N LEU A 94 24.24 33.53 -11.39
CA LEU A 94 23.56 34.80 -11.06
C LEU A 94 24.53 35.79 -10.41
N HIS A 95 25.44 35.26 -9.62
CA HIS A 95 26.41 36.09 -8.93
C HIS A 95 27.50 36.59 -9.85
N LEU A 96 28.02 35.72 -10.73
CA LEU A 96 29.13 36.06 -11.61
C LEU A 96 28.75 37.01 -12.77
N HIS A 97 27.53 36.88 -13.29
CA HIS A 97 27.12 37.61 -14.51
C HIS A 97 26.15 38.77 -14.27
N GLY A 98 25.76 39.06 -13.01
CA GLY A 98 24.86 40.17 -12.68
C GLY A 98 23.44 40.02 -13.23
N GLY A 99 22.59 41.01 -13.03
CA GLY A 99 21.14 40.93 -13.34
C GLY A 99 20.75 40.72 -14.82
N TYR A 100 21.67 40.83 -15.78
CA TYR A 100 21.45 40.52 -17.19
C TYR A 100 21.26 39.03 -17.45
N ALA A 101 21.71 38.20 -16.56
CA ALA A 101 21.65 36.77 -16.65
C ALA A 101 20.26 36.20 -16.39
N MET A 102 19.29 36.97 -15.87
CA MET A 102 17.97 36.44 -15.48
C MET A 102 17.23 35.71 -16.63
N PHE A 103 17.36 36.17 -17.88
CA PHE A 103 16.78 35.49 -19.05
C PHE A 103 17.52 34.21 -19.48
N GLN A 104 18.83 34.15 -19.35
CA GLN A 104 19.62 32.94 -19.61
C GLN A 104 19.37 31.89 -18.53
N TYR A 105 19.18 32.31 -17.30
CA TYR A 105 18.88 31.44 -16.16
C TYR A 105 17.55 30.74 -16.27
N MET A 106 16.51 31.41 -16.75
CA MET A 106 15.22 30.76 -16.97
C MET A 106 15.33 29.54 -17.89
N ARG A 107 16.25 29.57 -18.87
CA ARG A 107 16.52 28.40 -19.73
C ARG A 107 17.15 27.26 -18.92
N TYR A 108 18.15 27.53 -18.11
CA TYR A 108 18.80 26.52 -17.26
C TYR A 108 17.82 25.96 -16.21
N VAL A 109 17.02 26.80 -15.56
CA VAL A 109 16.01 26.36 -14.63
C VAL A 109 15.01 25.43 -15.30
N VAL A 110 14.51 25.78 -16.49
CA VAL A 110 13.55 24.96 -17.24
C VAL A 110 14.19 23.62 -17.66
N VAL A 111 15.44 23.64 -18.18
CA VAL A 111 16.15 22.40 -18.53
C VAL A 111 16.36 21.51 -17.30
N CYS A 112 16.75 22.08 -16.16
CA CYS A 112 16.92 21.34 -14.93
C CYS A 112 15.62 20.72 -14.43
N TRP A 113 14.50 21.45 -14.50
CA TRP A 113 13.19 20.91 -14.16
C TRP A 113 12.75 19.78 -15.10
N ILE A 114 12.99 19.94 -16.42
CA ILE A 114 12.70 18.88 -17.39
C ILE A 114 13.54 17.63 -17.10
N LEU A 115 14.84 17.78 -16.85
CA LEU A 115 15.72 16.66 -16.50
C LEU A 115 15.30 15.99 -15.19
N TYR A 116 14.92 16.79 -14.19
CA TYR A 116 14.38 16.27 -12.93
C TYR A 116 13.09 15.48 -13.15
N LEU A 117 12.15 16.01 -13.95
CA LEU A 117 10.90 15.31 -14.28
C LEU A 117 11.15 14.03 -15.05
N VAL A 118 12.07 14.04 -16.03
CA VAL A 118 12.46 12.85 -16.79
C VAL A 118 13.09 11.82 -15.84
N PHE A 119 14.03 12.24 -14.98
CA PHE A 119 14.63 11.36 -13.98
C PHE A 119 13.56 10.78 -13.04
N TYR A 120 12.65 11.62 -12.54
CA TYR A 120 11.56 11.18 -11.67
C TYR A 120 10.62 10.18 -12.36
N LEU A 121 10.24 10.43 -13.61
CA LEU A 121 9.38 9.53 -14.40
C LEU A 121 10.06 8.19 -14.64
N VAL A 122 11.33 8.20 -15.06
CA VAL A 122 12.10 6.96 -15.28
C VAL A 122 12.33 6.22 -13.97
N TYR A 123 12.64 6.91 -12.90
CA TYR A 123 12.74 6.33 -11.57
C TYR A 123 11.42 5.69 -11.14
N ARG A 124 10.29 6.36 -11.40
CA ARG A 124 8.97 5.80 -11.12
C ARG A 124 8.66 4.56 -11.94
N LEU A 125 8.98 4.54 -13.24
CA LEU A 125 8.87 3.37 -14.11
C LEU A 125 9.73 2.20 -13.61
N PHE A 126 10.87 2.51 -13.05
CA PHE A 126 11.78 1.55 -12.45
C PHE A 126 11.22 0.97 -11.15
N MET A 127 10.72 1.82 -10.27
CA MET A 127 10.09 1.41 -9.00
C MET A 127 8.78 0.62 -9.21
N THR A 128 8.10 0.81 -10.34
CA THR A 128 6.89 0.05 -10.70
C THR A 128 7.19 -1.25 -11.45
N GLY A 129 8.46 -1.66 -11.56
CA GLY A 129 8.85 -2.88 -12.23
C GLY A 129 8.67 -2.88 -13.76
N ARG A 130 8.14 -1.80 -14.35
CA ARG A 130 7.99 -1.65 -15.80
C ARG A 130 9.32 -1.51 -16.51
N LEU A 131 10.30 -0.99 -15.82
CA LEU A 131 11.68 -0.87 -16.28
C LEU A 131 12.58 -1.75 -15.41
N THR A 132 13.20 -2.78 -15.99
CA THR A 132 13.99 -3.76 -15.22
C THR A 132 15.50 -3.52 -15.29
N ARG A 133 15.95 -2.65 -16.20
CA ARG A 133 17.38 -2.45 -16.46
C ARG A 133 17.91 -1.20 -15.78
N THR A 134 18.75 -1.37 -14.75
CA THR A 134 19.33 -0.30 -13.93
C THR A 134 20.16 0.72 -14.73
N TRP A 135 20.80 0.30 -15.82
CA TRP A 135 21.65 1.16 -16.63
C TRP A 135 20.90 2.34 -17.27
N VAL A 136 19.56 2.26 -17.40
CA VAL A 136 18.77 3.39 -17.93
C VAL A 136 18.85 4.62 -17.01
N LEU A 137 18.90 4.40 -15.69
CA LEU A 137 19.12 5.51 -14.73
C LEU A 137 20.51 6.12 -14.91
N SER A 138 21.50 5.29 -15.24
CA SER A 138 22.87 5.75 -15.51
C SER A 138 22.95 6.61 -16.76
N LEU A 139 22.20 6.29 -17.82
CA LEU A 139 22.15 7.12 -19.04
C LEU A 139 21.60 8.52 -18.77
N ILE A 140 20.57 8.63 -17.92
CA ILE A 140 19.97 9.93 -17.57
C ILE A 140 20.95 10.78 -16.78
N THR A 141 21.73 10.17 -15.88
CA THR A 141 22.75 10.89 -15.10
C THR A 141 24.00 11.22 -15.92
N LEU A 142 24.24 10.50 -17.02
CA LEU A 142 25.39 10.76 -17.90
C LEU A 142 25.26 12.10 -18.63
N LEU A 143 24.04 12.52 -19.02
CA LEU A 143 23.83 13.77 -19.75
C LEU A 143 24.29 15.01 -18.97
N PRO A 144 23.80 15.27 -17.74
CA PRO A 144 24.26 16.40 -16.96
C PRO A 144 25.74 16.28 -16.56
N LEU A 145 26.25 15.07 -16.35
CA LEU A 145 27.68 14.87 -16.12
C LEU A 145 28.50 15.30 -17.34
N GLY A 146 28.07 14.95 -18.54
CA GLY A 146 28.72 15.38 -19.80
C GLY A 146 28.69 16.89 -19.99
N ILE A 147 27.57 17.56 -19.66
CA ILE A 147 27.46 19.02 -19.74
C ILE A 147 28.44 19.68 -18.76
N LEU A 148 28.50 19.21 -17.52
CA LEU A 148 29.43 19.78 -16.52
C LEU A 148 30.89 19.56 -16.89
N ILE A 149 31.26 18.42 -17.46
CA ILE A 149 32.61 18.15 -17.95
C ILE A 149 32.97 19.07 -19.14
N TYR A 150 32.04 19.21 -20.09
CA TYR A 150 32.23 20.10 -21.23
C TYR A 150 32.44 21.54 -20.77
N ASP A 151 31.60 22.08 -19.92
CA ASP A 151 31.66 23.41 -19.35
C ASP A 151 32.98 23.64 -18.58
N PHE A 152 33.40 22.63 -17.80
CA PHE A 152 34.68 22.65 -17.11
C PHE A 152 35.90 22.73 -18.08
N VAL A 153 35.87 21.91 -19.13
CA VAL A 153 36.97 21.87 -20.11
C VAL A 153 37.12 23.20 -20.87
N VAL A 154 35.96 23.79 -21.24
CA VAL A 154 35.95 25.06 -22.00
C VAL A 154 36.51 26.22 -21.14
N GLU A 155 36.21 26.24 -19.86
CA GLU A 155 36.58 27.35 -18.99
C GLU A 155 37.88 27.15 -18.18
N CYS A 156 38.42 25.94 -18.14
CA CYS A 156 39.46 25.56 -17.16
C CYS A 156 40.76 26.40 -17.24
N GLY A 157 41.05 27.02 -18.36
CA GLY A 157 42.23 27.88 -18.54
C GLY A 157 42.06 29.36 -18.14
N SER A 158 40.83 29.80 -17.82
CA SER A 158 40.51 31.22 -17.59
C SER A 158 39.88 31.52 -16.22
N ILE A 159 39.69 30.51 -15.38
CA ILE A 159 38.97 30.63 -14.11
C ILE A 159 39.92 30.68 -12.90
N PRO A 160 39.57 31.42 -11.82
CA PRO A 160 40.35 31.42 -10.59
C PRO A 160 40.25 30.05 -9.88
N LEU A 161 41.30 29.72 -9.10
CA LEU A 161 41.45 28.42 -8.44
C LEU A 161 40.24 28.01 -7.61
N TRP A 162 39.64 28.92 -6.86
CA TRP A 162 38.47 28.63 -6.04
C TRP A 162 37.26 28.19 -6.88
N TYR A 163 37.07 28.80 -8.05
CA TYR A 163 35.97 28.47 -8.96
C TYR A 163 36.22 27.14 -9.70
N PHE A 164 37.49 26.89 -10.06
CA PHE A 164 37.95 25.61 -10.59
C PHE A 164 37.59 24.46 -9.62
N LEU A 165 37.92 24.62 -8.33
CA LEU A 165 37.65 23.65 -7.29
C LEU A 165 36.14 23.43 -7.11
N ASP A 166 35.32 24.48 -7.21
CA ASP A 166 33.88 24.42 -7.12
C ASP A 166 33.25 23.64 -8.29
N LYS A 167 33.69 23.93 -9.52
CA LYS A 167 33.26 23.17 -10.70
C LYS A 167 33.65 21.69 -10.62
N LEU A 168 34.86 21.38 -10.18
CA LEU A 168 35.34 20.03 -9.99
C LEU A 168 34.49 19.28 -8.92
N SER A 169 34.09 19.96 -7.86
CA SER A 169 33.21 19.44 -6.84
C SER A 169 31.83 19.06 -7.42
N ASN A 170 31.27 19.90 -8.31
CA ASN A 170 29.99 19.61 -8.96
C ASN A 170 30.08 18.39 -9.88
N ILE A 171 31.16 18.25 -10.63
CA ILE A 171 31.45 17.05 -11.44
C ILE A 171 31.54 15.81 -10.54
N ALA A 172 32.27 15.89 -9.43
CA ALA A 172 32.40 14.79 -8.47
C ALA A 172 31.05 14.40 -7.88
N MET A 173 30.19 15.38 -7.60
CA MET A 173 28.86 15.17 -7.04
C MET A 173 27.93 14.42 -8.01
N VAL A 174 27.84 14.85 -9.27
CA VAL A 174 27.05 14.15 -10.30
C VAL A 174 27.68 12.80 -10.65
N GLY A 175 29.00 12.73 -10.68
CA GLY A 175 29.76 11.49 -10.86
C GLY A 175 29.47 10.46 -9.76
N ALA A 176 29.34 10.88 -8.51
CA ALA A 176 28.96 10.02 -7.39
C ALA A 176 27.58 9.39 -7.62
N ILE A 177 26.60 10.19 -8.07
CA ILE A 177 25.25 9.69 -8.39
C ILE A 177 25.32 8.73 -9.59
N PHE A 178 26.04 9.07 -10.65
CA PHE A 178 26.20 8.20 -11.82
C PHE A 178 26.77 6.83 -11.44
N VAL A 179 27.88 6.82 -10.71
CA VAL A 179 28.52 5.58 -10.24
C VAL A 179 27.59 4.80 -9.31
N MET A 180 26.83 5.50 -8.45
CA MET A 180 25.85 4.86 -7.58
C MET A 180 24.72 4.18 -8.38
N THR A 181 24.23 4.81 -9.46
CA THR A 181 23.21 4.17 -10.31
C THR A 181 23.72 2.91 -11.00
N LEU A 182 25.02 2.86 -11.35
CA LEU A 182 25.68 1.64 -11.84
C LEU A 182 25.85 0.57 -10.75
N ALA A 183 26.06 1.00 -9.51
CA ALA A 183 26.22 0.08 -8.36
C ALA A 183 24.92 -0.54 -7.88
N LEU A 184 23.76 0.01 -8.24
CA LEU A 184 22.46 -0.48 -7.81
C LEU A 184 22.24 -1.95 -8.20
N ARG A 185 21.84 -2.74 -7.21
CA ARG A 185 21.43 -4.13 -7.38
C ARG A 185 19.98 -4.30 -7.04
N ARG A 186 19.34 -5.22 -7.74
CA ARG A 186 17.98 -5.63 -7.46
C ARG A 186 17.98 -6.62 -6.30
N PHE A 187 17.19 -6.35 -5.29
CA PHE A 187 17.05 -7.19 -4.11
C PHE A 187 15.65 -7.81 -4.05
N SER A 188 15.58 -9.10 -3.78
CA SER A 188 14.34 -9.80 -3.50
C SER A 188 14.61 -10.78 -2.35
N ASP A 189 14.15 -10.43 -1.15
CA ASP A 189 14.27 -11.29 0.05
C ASP A 189 13.03 -12.15 0.30
N GLY A 190 12.08 -12.13 -0.63
CA GLY A 190 10.82 -12.81 -0.46
C GLY A 190 9.86 -12.18 0.56
N LYS A 191 10.27 -11.12 1.26
CA LYS A 191 9.47 -10.45 2.29
C LYS A 191 9.07 -9.05 1.85
N TYR A 192 7.80 -8.71 2.08
CA TYR A 192 7.35 -7.34 1.91
C TYR A 192 7.88 -6.47 3.06
N HIS A 193 8.43 -5.33 2.72
CA HIS A 193 8.85 -4.33 3.70
C HIS A 193 8.04 -3.05 3.49
N LYS A 194 7.50 -2.51 4.56
CA LYS A 194 6.69 -1.30 4.55
C LYS A 194 7.44 -0.13 3.92
N THR A 195 6.79 0.55 2.96
CA THR A 195 7.34 1.70 2.24
C THR A 195 6.54 2.97 2.54
N TRP A 196 7.09 4.13 2.16
CA TRP A 196 6.36 5.38 2.33
C TRP A 196 5.06 5.38 1.50
N GLY A 197 3.96 5.80 2.12
CA GLY A 197 2.62 5.77 1.52
C GLY A 197 1.84 4.50 1.80
N ASP A 198 2.41 3.51 2.51
CA ASP A 198 1.67 2.38 3.04
C ASP A 198 0.90 2.77 4.30
N ARG A 199 -0.26 2.17 4.47
CA ARG A 199 -1.11 2.33 5.63
C ARG A 199 -0.68 1.38 6.75
N SER A 200 -1.19 1.59 7.97
CA SER A 200 -0.98 0.63 9.06
C SER A 200 -1.72 -0.69 8.84
N ASP A 201 -2.83 -0.65 8.10
CA ASP A 201 -3.73 -1.75 7.80
C ASP A 201 -3.59 -2.33 6.38
N GLY A 202 -2.58 -1.89 5.61
CA GLY A 202 -2.33 -2.45 4.28
C GLY A 202 -1.19 -1.75 3.52
N ARG A 203 -0.57 -2.49 2.61
CA ARG A 203 0.42 -1.95 1.67
C ARG A 203 -0.26 -1.37 0.43
N ARG A 204 0.26 -0.27 -0.08
CA ARG A 204 -0.23 0.35 -1.31
C ARG A 204 0.21 -0.46 -2.53
N LEU A 205 -0.73 -0.80 -3.40
CA LEU A 205 -0.43 -1.38 -4.71
C LEU A 205 0.03 -0.29 -5.68
N ARG A 206 1.19 -0.48 -6.29
CA ARG A 206 1.85 0.51 -7.16
C ARG A 206 1.90 0.07 -8.62
N THR A 207 1.69 -1.23 -8.89
CA THR A 207 1.80 -1.86 -10.21
C THR A 207 0.45 -2.26 -10.80
N ILE A 208 -0.66 -1.76 -10.24
CA ILE A 208 -1.99 -1.95 -10.78
C ILE A 208 -2.11 -1.29 -12.17
N ASN A 209 -3.02 -1.80 -12.98
CA ASN A 209 -3.24 -1.27 -14.32
C ASN A 209 -3.78 0.18 -14.30
N GLY A 210 -3.60 0.91 -15.40
CA GLY A 210 -3.99 2.31 -15.50
C GLY A 210 -5.50 2.53 -15.31
N MET A 211 -6.34 1.61 -15.78
CA MET A 211 -7.79 1.72 -15.64
C MET A 211 -8.22 1.62 -14.17
N SER A 212 -7.65 0.69 -13.41
CA SER A 212 -7.91 0.59 -11.96
C SER A 212 -7.46 1.83 -11.18
N VAL A 213 -6.43 2.54 -11.66
CA VAL A 213 -6.05 3.83 -11.06
C VAL A 213 -7.10 4.89 -11.35
N VAL A 214 -7.56 5.00 -12.60
CA VAL A 214 -8.55 6.01 -13.04
C VAL A 214 -9.92 5.76 -12.40
N ALA A 215 -10.30 4.50 -12.22
CA ALA A 215 -11.58 4.11 -11.59
C ALA A 215 -11.80 4.77 -10.23
N GLY A 216 -10.74 4.92 -9.42
CA GLY A 216 -10.81 5.59 -8.12
C GLY A 216 -11.14 7.08 -8.18
N TYR A 217 -10.93 7.74 -9.33
CA TYR A 217 -11.28 9.15 -9.55
C TYR A 217 -12.66 9.31 -10.19
N ILE A 218 -13.08 8.36 -11.01
CA ILE A 218 -14.42 8.34 -11.64
C ILE A 218 -15.49 7.99 -10.61
N MET A 219 -15.18 7.06 -9.70
CA MET A 219 -16.09 6.59 -8.66
C MET A 219 -15.60 7.06 -7.27
N PRO A 220 -15.93 8.28 -6.83
CA PRO A 220 -15.39 8.84 -5.59
C PRO A 220 -15.96 8.16 -4.33
N ASN A 221 -17.20 7.68 -4.38
CA ASN A 221 -17.91 7.09 -3.26
C ASN A 221 -17.99 5.58 -3.39
N ARG A 222 -17.88 4.85 -2.25
CA ARG A 222 -17.96 3.39 -2.23
C ARG A 222 -19.36 2.90 -2.55
N THR A 223 -20.37 3.60 -2.06
CA THR A 223 -21.77 3.30 -2.38
C THR A 223 -22.03 3.33 -3.88
N GLY A 224 -21.48 4.33 -4.60
CA GLY A 224 -21.60 4.44 -6.06
C GLY A 224 -20.73 3.47 -6.85
N ALA A 225 -19.71 2.88 -6.22
CA ALA A 225 -18.83 1.87 -6.81
C ALA A 225 -19.20 0.43 -6.42
N SER A 226 -20.39 0.23 -5.87
CA SER A 226 -20.82 -1.07 -5.36
C SER A 226 -21.51 -1.90 -6.45
N ASN A 227 -20.98 -3.09 -6.71
CA ASN A 227 -21.63 -4.11 -7.53
C ASN A 227 -22.28 -5.16 -6.63
N SER A 228 -23.53 -5.55 -6.96
CA SER A 228 -24.31 -6.52 -6.21
C SER A 228 -24.52 -7.78 -7.04
N VAL A 229 -24.27 -8.93 -6.43
CA VAL A 229 -24.63 -10.24 -7.00
C VAL A 229 -25.50 -10.97 -5.98
N SER A 230 -26.63 -11.52 -6.47
CA SER A 230 -27.47 -12.43 -5.70
C SER A 230 -27.48 -13.81 -6.36
N ASP A 231 -27.37 -14.85 -5.55
CA ASP A 231 -27.43 -16.23 -6.04
C ASP A 231 -28.03 -17.15 -4.98
N THR A 232 -28.42 -18.35 -5.41
CA THR A 232 -28.96 -19.40 -4.57
C THR A 232 -27.96 -20.54 -4.47
N LEU A 233 -27.58 -20.88 -3.24
CA LEU A 233 -26.66 -21.96 -2.96
C LEU A 233 -27.36 -23.19 -2.44
N GLU A 234 -27.12 -24.35 -3.05
CA GLU A 234 -27.49 -25.64 -2.46
C GLU A 234 -26.55 -25.95 -1.30
N ILE A 235 -27.08 -26.17 -0.12
CA ILE A 235 -26.35 -26.38 1.13
C ILE A 235 -26.46 -27.81 1.68
N THR A 236 -26.96 -28.77 0.90
CA THR A 236 -27.16 -30.14 1.37
C THR A 236 -25.84 -30.77 1.82
N ASP A 237 -24.78 -30.62 1.03
CA ASP A 237 -23.45 -31.15 1.35
C ASP A 237 -22.76 -30.36 2.47
N ILE A 238 -22.94 -29.04 2.49
CA ILE A 238 -22.49 -28.19 3.58
C ILE A 238 -23.11 -28.61 4.91
N GLU A 239 -24.41 -28.90 4.95
CA GLU A 239 -25.05 -29.34 6.19
C GLU A 239 -24.57 -30.71 6.63
N ARG A 240 -24.30 -31.63 5.69
CA ARG A 240 -23.68 -32.92 5.98
C ARG A 240 -22.31 -32.75 6.61
N TYR A 241 -21.49 -31.87 6.04
CA TYR A 241 -20.19 -31.52 6.56
C TYR A 241 -20.30 -30.88 7.96
N ILE A 242 -21.20 -29.92 8.17
CA ILE A 242 -21.45 -29.32 9.49
C ILE A 242 -21.81 -30.38 10.53
N HIS A 243 -22.70 -31.31 10.19
CA HIS A 243 -23.09 -32.40 11.10
C HIS A 243 -21.91 -33.34 11.42
N LYS A 244 -21.02 -33.60 10.46
CA LYS A 244 -19.79 -34.36 10.67
C LYS A 244 -18.89 -33.62 11.67
N LYS A 245 -18.62 -32.34 11.47
CA LYS A 245 -17.77 -31.51 12.35
C LYS A 245 -18.32 -31.39 13.78
N ARG A 246 -19.64 -31.30 13.93
CA ARG A 246 -20.28 -31.31 15.26
C ARG A 246 -20.07 -32.64 15.99
N ARG A 247 -20.09 -33.76 15.29
CA ARG A 247 -19.80 -35.08 15.86
C ARG A 247 -18.32 -35.23 16.23
N GLU A 248 -17.44 -34.56 15.53
CA GLU A 248 -15.98 -34.49 15.82
C GLU A 248 -15.67 -33.58 17.02
N GLY A 249 -16.67 -32.97 17.67
CA GLY A 249 -16.48 -32.15 18.88
C GLY A 249 -16.66 -30.66 18.72
N MET A 250 -16.82 -30.15 17.48
CA MET A 250 -17.05 -28.70 17.22
C MET A 250 -18.53 -28.36 17.38
N LYS A 251 -19.04 -28.34 18.62
CA LYS A 251 -20.51 -28.25 18.92
C LYS A 251 -21.24 -27.12 18.22
N ASN A 252 -20.63 -25.93 18.14
CA ASN A 252 -21.24 -24.72 17.56
C ASN A 252 -20.84 -24.49 16.09
N PHE A 253 -20.20 -25.48 15.43
CA PHE A 253 -19.81 -25.33 14.03
C PHE A 253 -21.05 -25.12 13.16
N GLY A 254 -21.02 -24.09 12.32
CA GLY A 254 -22.18 -23.69 11.51
C GLY A 254 -21.77 -23.16 10.14
N ILE A 255 -22.77 -22.78 9.36
CA ILE A 255 -22.59 -22.30 7.99
C ILE A 255 -21.62 -21.11 7.91
N THR A 256 -21.66 -20.19 8.88
CA THR A 256 -20.76 -19.04 8.95
C THR A 256 -19.28 -19.45 8.95
N HIS A 257 -18.94 -20.50 9.69
CA HIS A 257 -17.56 -21.02 9.74
C HIS A 257 -17.11 -21.59 8.39
N VAL A 258 -18.01 -22.32 7.70
CA VAL A 258 -17.73 -22.88 6.36
C VAL A 258 -17.50 -21.77 5.34
N PHE A 259 -18.37 -20.76 5.34
CA PHE A 259 -18.21 -19.61 4.44
C PHE A 259 -16.95 -18.84 4.70
N LEU A 260 -16.62 -18.63 5.96
CA LEU A 260 -15.43 -17.90 6.36
C LEU A 260 -14.16 -18.65 5.97
N ALA A 261 -14.11 -19.98 6.20
CA ALA A 261 -13.01 -20.81 5.76
C ALA A 261 -12.87 -20.83 4.22
N ALA A 262 -13.99 -20.88 3.49
CA ALA A 262 -13.98 -20.79 2.03
C ALA A 262 -13.49 -19.42 1.55
N TYR A 263 -13.88 -18.32 2.23
CA TYR A 263 -13.37 -16.98 1.91
C TYR A 263 -11.87 -16.85 2.15
N VAL A 264 -11.35 -17.35 3.26
CA VAL A 264 -9.90 -17.45 3.54
C VAL A 264 -9.18 -18.20 2.42
N ARG A 265 -9.71 -19.35 1.99
CA ARG A 265 -9.17 -20.14 0.90
C ARG A 265 -9.21 -19.39 -0.45
N CYS A 266 -10.25 -18.58 -0.69
CA CYS A 266 -10.31 -17.71 -1.87
C CYS A 266 -9.20 -16.69 -1.86
N ILE A 267 -8.90 -16.05 -0.72
CA ILE A 267 -7.82 -15.08 -0.61
C ILE A 267 -6.45 -15.72 -0.81
N ALA A 268 -6.24 -16.94 -0.28
CA ALA A 268 -5.00 -17.66 -0.50
C ALA A 268 -4.70 -17.88 -1.99
N LYS A 269 -5.72 -18.18 -2.78
CA LYS A 269 -5.58 -18.41 -4.23
C LYS A 269 -5.69 -17.12 -5.05
N TYR A 270 -6.58 -16.22 -4.65
CA TYR A 270 -6.90 -14.97 -5.33
C TYR A 270 -6.74 -13.79 -4.38
N PRO A 271 -5.51 -13.35 -4.13
CA PRO A 271 -5.22 -12.34 -3.10
C PRO A 271 -5.89 -10.98 -3.35
N GLY A 272 -6.28 -10.67 -4.59
CA GLY A 272 -7.04 -9.47 -4.91
C GLY A 272 -8.36 -9.31 -4.14
N CYS A 273 -8.91 -10.40 -3.58
CA CYS A 273 -10.10 -10.36 -2.71
C CYS A 273 -9.84 -9.69 -1.35
N ASN A 274 -8.57 -9.52 -0.95
CA ASN A 274 -8.20 -8.82 0.27
C ASN A 274 -7.71 -7.39 0.00
N ARG A 275 -8.02 -6.85 -1.19
CA ARG A 275 -7.78 -5.45 -1.54
C ARG A 275 -8.86 -4.54 -0.97
N PHE A 276 -8.48 -3.31 -0.67
CA PHE A 276 -9.42 -2.26 -0.34
C PHE A 276 -9.01 -0.93 -0.98
N PHE A 277 -9.97 -0.03 -1.12
CA PHE A 277 -9.77 1.30 -1.68
C PHE A 277 -9.84 2.36 -0.58
N SER A 278 -8.86 3.23 -0.51
CA SER A 278 -8.85 4.38 0.40
C SER A 278 -7.95 5.50 -0.15
N GLY A 279 -8.39 6.76 0.00
CA GLY A 279 -7.60 7.92 -0.42
C GLY A 279 -7.15 7.87 -1.88
N GLN A 280 -8.01 7.41 -2.79
CA GLN A 280 -7.77 7.27 -4.24
C GLN A 280 -6.68 6.27 -4.62
N HIS A 281 -6.39 5.31 -3.72
CA HIS A 281 -5.41 4.25 -3.96
C HIS A 281 -5.96 2.89 -3.54
N VAL A 282 -5.47 1.86 -4.23
CA VAL A 282 -5.76 0.47 -3.88
C VAL A 282 -4.67 -0.03 -2.94
N TYR A 283 -5.08 -0.68 -1.87
CA TYR A 283 -4.24 -1.28 -0.86
C TYR A 283 -4.53 -2.77 -0.73
N GLN A 284 -3.57 -3.52 -0.22
CA GLN A 284 -3.64 -4.95 0.05
C GLN A 284 -3.31 -5.25 1.50
N ARG A 285 -4.13 -6.06 2.17
CA ARG A 285 -3.89 -6.51 3.56
C ARG A 285 -2.93 -7.70 3.68
N ASP A 286 -2.60 -8.32 2.55
CA ASP A 286 -1.76 -9.51 2.48
C ASP A 286 -2.31 -10.67 3.36
N ASP A 287 -1.59 -11.13 4.36
CA ASP A 287 -1.97 -12.25 5.23
C ASP A 287 -2.95 -11.87 6.37
N ASP A 288 -3.30 -10.60 6.51
CA ASP A 288 -4.26 -10.14 7.53
C ASP A 288 -5.67 -10.09 6.94
N ILE A 289 -6.50 -11.11 7.20
CA ILE A 289 -7.88 -11.18 6.76
C ILE A 289 -8.78 -10.77 7.91
N GLN A 290 -9.33 -9.57 7.81
CA GLN A 290 -10.17 -8.98 8.84
C GLN A 290 -11.65 -9.23 8.55
N PHE A 291 -12.27 -10.02 9.40
CA PHE A 291 -13.70 -10.33 9.34
C PHE A 291 -14.47 -9.56 10.39
N THR A 292 -15.63 -9.00 10.03
CA THR A 292 -16.56 -8.39 10.98
C THR A 292 -17.96 -8.93 10.81
N MET A 293 -18.70 -9.01 11.92
CA MET A 293 -20.09 -9.46 11.92
C MET A 293 -20.88 -8.74 13.01
N ALA A 294 -22.11 -8.32 12.69
CA ALA A 294 -23.06 -7.85 13.68
C ALA A 294 -23.70 -9.02 14.41
N ILE A 295 -23.73 -8.97 15.71
CA ILE A 295 -24.42 -9.96 16.56
C ILE A 295 -25.34 -9.24 17.54
N LYS A 296 -26.49 -9.85 17.82
CA LYS A 296 -27.35 -9.46 18.93
C LYS A 296 -27.07 -10.32 20.14
N LYS A 297 -26.95 -9.71 21.31
CA LYS A 297 -26.81 -10.44 22.60
C LYS A 297 -28.09 -11.16 22.95
N ASP A 298 -29.24 -10.51 22.71
CA ASP A 298 -30.55 -11.05 22.90
C ASP A 298 -31.42 -10.83 21.65
N MET A 299 -32.32 -11.76 21.34
CA MET A 299 -33.25 -11.70 20.20
C MET A 299 -34.48 -10.85 20.53
N SER A 300 -34.27 -9.63 21.06
CA SER A 300 -35.33 -8.66 21.31
C SER A 300 -35.11 -7.41 20.45
N THR A 301 -36.17 -6.64 20.24
CA THR A 301 -36.11 -5.37 19.48
C THR A 301 -35.26 -4.34 20.18
N ASP A 302 -35.19 -4.37 21.50
CA ASP A 302 -34.53 -3.38 22.34
C ASP A 302 -33.06 -3.75 22.65
N ALA A 303 -32.64 -4.99 22.29
CA ALA A 303 -31.26 -5.42 22.48
C ALA A 303 -30.33 -4.66 21.53
N PRO A 304 -29.24 -4.05 22.01
CA PRO A 304 -28.27 -3.39 21.18
C PRO A 304 -27.55 -4.40 20.26
N ASP A 305 -27.29 -3.98 19.02
CA ASP A 305 -26.38 -4.69 18.13
C ASP A 305 -24.94 -4.42 18.58
N THR A 306 -24.12 -5.44 18.64
CA THR A 306 -22.69 -5.31 18.85
C THR A 306 -21.92 -5.93 17.69
N MET A 307 -20.68 -5.47 17.49
CA MET A 307 -19.86 -5.94 16.38
C MET A 307 -18.72 -6.81 16.90
N ILE A 308 -18.51 -7.94 16.26
CA ILE A 308 -17.29 -8.74 16.45
C ILE A 308 -16.33 -8.47 15.30
N LYS A 309 -15.05 -8.45 15.62
CA LYS A 309 -13.96 -8.38 14.64
C LYS A 309 -12.91 -9.41 14.98
N LEU A 310 -12.48 -10.17 13.97
CA LEU A 310 -11.45 -11.18 14.15
C LEU A 310 -10.46 -11.16 12.98
N HIS A 311 -9.25 -11.64 13.24
CA HIS A 311 -8.15 -11.71 12.31
C HIS A 311 -7.86 -13.16 11.94
N LEU A 312 -7.83 -13.43 10.64
CA LEU A 312 -7.53 -14.73 10.07
C LEU A 312 -6.31 -14.61 9.16
N THR A 313 -5.66 -15.74 8.93
CA THR A 313 -4.52 -15.86 8.02
C THR A 313 -4.87 -16.73 6.82
N GLN A 314 -4.14 -16.59 5.72
CA GLN A 314 -4.37 -17.36 4.49
C GLN A 314 -4.21 -18.87 4.69
N THR A 315 -3.49 -19.29 5.74
CA THR A 315 -3.26 -20.69 6.10
C THR A 315 -4.34 -21.31 6.98
N ASP A 316 -5.27 -20.50 7.52
CA ASP A 316 -6.27 -21.00 8.47
C ASP A 316 -7.19 -22.04 7.82
N THR A 317 -7.31 -23.17 8.48
CA THR A 317 -8.22 -24.27 8.17
C THR A 317 -9.60 -24.04 8.78
N SER A 318 -10.57 -24.90 8.44
CA SER A 318 -11.93 -24.83 9.01
C SER A 318 -11.92 -24.92 10.54
N LYS A 319 -10.96 -25.67 11.12
CA LYS A 319 -10.79 -25.81 12.57
C LYS A 319 -10.26 -24.54 13.20
N GLU A 320 -9.21 -23.95 12.64
CA GLU A 320 -8.62 -22.70 13.14
C GLU A 320 -9.60 -21.53 13.04
N VAL A 321 -10.33 -21.44 11.93
CA VAL A 321 -11.41 -20.47 11.76
C VAL A 321 -12.47 -20.65 12.86
N TYR A 322 -12.88 -21.88 13.16
CA TYR A 322 -13.84 -22.18 14.21
C TYR A 322 -13.32 -21.74 15.60
N GLU A 323 -12.09 -22.08 15.93
CA GLU A 323 -11.47 -21.73 17.22
C GLU A 323 -11.34 -20.21 17.40
N LYS A 324 -10.81 -19.51 16.38
CA LYS A 324 -10.67 -18.04 16.41
C LYS A 324 -12.02 -17.32 16.49
N PHE A 325 -13.00 -17.78 15.72
CA PHE A 325 -14.33 -17.19 15.71
C PHE A 325 -15.03 -17.35 17.07
N ASN A 326 -15.08 -18.59 17.61
CA ASN A 326 -15.76 -18.84 18.87
C ASN A 326 -15.07 -18.12 20.04
N LYS A 327 -13.74 -18.04 20.04
CA LYS A 327 -13.03 -17.26 21.07
C LYS A 327 -13.53 -15.83 21.14
N VAL A 328 -13.56 -15.11 20.00
CA VAL A 328 -14.04 -13.72 19.95
C VAL A 328 -15.56 -13.63 20.24
N TYR A 329 -16.33 -14.57 19.72
CA TYR A 329 -17.77 -14.61 19.97
C TYR A 329 -18.11 -14.79 21.45
N ASP A 330 -17.45 -15.72 22.13
CA ASP A 330 -17.64 -16.00 23.55
C ASP A 330 -17.14 -14.84 24.43
N GLU A 331 -16.02 -14.23 24.10
CA GLU A 331 -15.50 -13.02 24.76
C GLU A 331 -16.56 -11.90 24.70
N VAL A 332 -17.13 -11.60 23.54
CA VAL A 332 -18.09 -10.51 23.36
C VAL A 332 -19.43 -10.86 24.01
N LYS A 333 -19.88 -12.13 23.95
CA LYS A 333 -21.13 -12.57 24.55
C LYS A 333 -21.09 -12.52 26.07
N ASN A 334 -19.95 -12.87 26.68
CA ASN A 334 -19.78 -12.94 28.13
C ASN A 334 -19.35 -11.59 28.77
N THR A 335 -18.91 -10.61 27.96
CA THR A 335 -18.54 -9.28 28.44
C THR A 335 -19.81 -8.44 28.63
N PRO A 336 -19.93 -7.65 29.70
CA PRO A 336 -21.01 -6.66 29.85
C PRO A 336 -21.05 -5.71 28.63
N LEU A 337 -22.15 -4.97 28.45
CA LEU A 337 -22.53 -4.17 27.28
C LEU A 337 -21.49 -3.21 26.67
N ASP A 338 -20.33 -3.08 27.27
CA ASP A 338 -19.24 -2.21 26.81
C ASP A 338 -18.23 -2.97 25.92
N SER A 339 -18.64 -3.32 24.70
CA SER A 339 -17.62 -3.60 23.69
C SER A 339 -16.80 -2.33 23.44
N SER A 340 -15.54 -2.48 23.07
CA SER A 340 -14.68 -1.32 22.78
C SER A 340 -15.27 -0.41 21.68
N PHE A 341 -16.06 -0.98 20.77
CA PHE A 341 -16.81 -0.24 19.75
C PHE A 341 -17.95 0.56 20.36
N ASP A 342 -18.76 -0.06 21.22
CA ASP A 342 -19.90 0.59 21.87
C ASP A 342 -19.45 1.73 22.79
N SER A 343 -18.31 1.56 23.49
CA SER A 343 -17.69 2.61 24.31
C SER A 343 -17.25 3.81 23.45
N VAL A 344 -16.59 3.57 22.31
CA VAL A 344 -16.19 4.66 21.39
C VAL A 344 -17.42 5.33 20.78
N ALA A 345 -18.43 4.57 20.38
CA ALA A 345 -19.68 5.10 19.86
C ALA A 345 -20.43 5.94 20.92
N GLY A 346 -20.46 5.49 22.16
CA GLY A 346 -21.05 6.21 23.29
C GLY A 346 -20.36 7.56 23.56
N VAL A 347 -19.03 7.57 23.57
CA VAL A 347 -18.26 8.81 23.69
C VAL A 347 -18.56 9.76 22.55
N LEU A 348 -18.58 9.26 21.30
CA LEU A 348 -18.91 10.09 20.13
C LEU A 348 -20.35 10.62 20.22
N ALA A 349 -21.32 9.80 20.63
CA ALA A 349 -22.71 10.21 20.75
C ALA A 349 -22.95 11.28 21.84
N SER A 350 -22.08 11.38 22.83
CA SER A 350 -22.17 12.42 23.87
C SER A 350 -21.71 13.81 23.40
N LEU A 351 -21.08 13.92 22.22
CA LEU A 351 -20.58 15.17 21.69
C LEU A 351 -21.71 16.02 21.07
N PRO A 352 -21.66 17.37 21.20
CA PRO A 352 -22.56 18.26 20.47
C PRO A 352 -22.53 17.99 18.95
N GLY A 353 -23.67 18.01 18.29
CA GLY A 353 -23.80 17.54 16.90
C GLY A 353 -22.84 18.19 15.90
N LEU A 354 -22.56 19.49 16.01
CA LEU A 354 -21.58 20.19 15.15
C LEU A 354 -20.15 19.70 15.43
N PHE A 355 -19.83 19.46 16.69
CA PHE A 355 -18.52 18.94 17.07
C PHE A 355 -18.35 17.48 16.64
N LEU A 356 -19.38 16.65 16.80
CA LEU A 356 -19.40 15.30 16.28
C LEU A 356 -19.18 15.28 14.77
N LYS A 357 -19.86 16.18 14.01
CA LYS A 357 -19.66 16.30 12.57
C LYS A 357 -18.21 16.65 12.21
N PHE A 358 -17.59 17.56 12.95
CA PHE A 358 -16.18 17.90 12.79
C PHE A 358 -15.24 16.72 13.09
N VAL A 359 -15.48 16.00 14.17
CA VAL A 359 -14.68 14.81 14.54
C VAL A 359 -14.79 13.72 13.46
N VAL A 360 -16.00 13.42 13.00
CA VAL A 360 -16.19 12.45 11.90
C VAL A 360 -15.51 12.90 10.61
N TRP A 361 -15.58 14.18 10.27
CA TRP A 361 -14.85 14.74 9.14
C TRP A 361 -13.33 14.59 9.31
N LEU A 362 -12.79 14.89 10.48
CA LEU A 362 -11.37 14.73 10.80
C LEU A 362 -10.94 13.26 10.67
N LEU A 363 -11.72 12.31 11.17
CA LEU A 363 -11.47 10.88 11.02
C LEU A 363 -11.45 10.47 9.54
N LYS A 364 -12.37 10.98 8.70
CA LYS A 364 -12.36 10.75 7.25
C LYS A 364 -11.09 11.29 6.60
N VAL A 365 -10.64 12.48 6.98
CA VAL A 365 -9.38 13.07 6.48
C VAL A 365 -8.18 12.23 6.90
N MET A 366 -8.13 11.81 8.17
CA MET A 366 -7.04 10.95 8.64
C MET A 366 -7.02 9.60 7.93
N ASP A 367 -8.18 9.00 7.67
CA ASP A 367 -8.31 7.75 6.93
C ASP A 367 -7.90 7.93 5.46
N TYR A 368 -8.30 9.03 4.83
CA TYR A 368 -7.91 9.37 3.46
C TYR A 368 -6.39 9.38 3.28
N PHE A 369 -5.65 9.95 4.23
CA PHE A 369 -4.18 10.00 4.21
C PHE A 369 -3.50 8.77 4.83
N GLY A 370 -4.25 7.75 5.24
CA GLY A 370 -3.73 6.53 5.87
C GLY A 370 -3.08 6.77 7.24
N LYS A 371 -3.54 7.80 7.96
CA LYS A 371 -3.02 8.23 9.26
C LYS A 371 -3.97 7.91 10.43
N MET A 372 -5.00 7.10 10.19
CA MET A 372 -5.90 6.63 11.23
C MET A 372 -5.11 5.88 12.31
N PRO A 373 -5.32 6.17 13.62
CA PRO A 373 -4.71 5.45 14.71
C PRO A 373 -5.05 3.95 14.67
N LYS A 374 -4.06 3.10 14.97
CA LYS A 374 -4.25 1.64 14.89
C LYS A 374 -5.39 1.15 15.77
N PHE A 375 -5.53 1.67 17.00
CA PHE A 375 -6.59 1.25 17.89
C PHE A 375 -7.99 1.55 17.33
N LEU A 376 -8.16 2.68 16.60
CA LEU A 376 -9.43 3.00 15.94
C LEU A 376 -9.69 2.07 14.74
N LEU A 377 -8.66 1.68 14.01
CA LEU A 377 -8.78 0.68 12.93
C LEU A 377 -9.20 -0.68 13.48
N GLU A 378 -8.66 -1.08 14.64
CA GLU A 378 -9.00 -2.35 15.28
C GLU A 378 -10.46 -2.36 15.79
N VAL A 379 -10.89 -1.29 16.43
CA VAL A 379 -12.24 -1.18 16.98
C VAL A 379 -13.29 -0.96 15.88
N SER A 380 -12.93 -0.30 14.79
CA SER A 380 -13.88 0.06 13.73
C SER A 380 -14.32 -1.15 12.90
N PRO A 381 -15.62 -1.45 12.82
CA PRO A 381 -16.14 -2.50 11.95
C PRO A 381 -16.10 -2.12 10.46
N PHE A 382 -15.94 -0.83 10.16
CA PHE A 382 -15.89 -0.30 8.79
C PHE A 382 -14.50 -0.43 8.14
N HIS A 383 -13.50 -0.88 8.91
CA HIS A 383 -12.15 -1.12 8.45
C HIS A 383 -11.83 -2.62 8.54
N ALA A 384 -12.30 -3.38 7.54
CA ALA A 384 -12.17 -4.83 7.51
C ALA A 384 -12.05 -5.35 6.06
N SER A 385 -11.77 -6.64 5.90
CA SER A 385 -11.77 -7.30 4.59
C SER A 385 -13.17 -7.64 4.12
N ILE A 386 -14.02 -8.05 5.06
CA ILE A 386 -15.39 -8.48 4.78
C ILE A 386 -16.28 -8.26 6.01
N ILE A 387 -17.51 -7.84 5.77
CA ILE A 387 -18.58 -7.86 6.75
C ILE A 387 -19.61 -8.91 6.38
N PHE A 388 -20.12 -9.58 7.37
CA PHE A 388 -21.06 -10.67 7.22
C PHE A 388 -22.32 -10.43 8.04
N THR A 389 -23.47 -10.66 7.45
CA THR A 389 -24.74 -10.65 8.18
C THR A 389 -25.57 -11.86 7.84
N SER A 390 -26.25 -12.41 8.82
CA SER A 390 -27.14 -13.56 8.64
C SER A 390 -28.56 -13.17 8.98
N MET A 391 -29.41 -13.08 7.97
CA MET A 391 -30.86 -12.89 8.11
C MET A 391 -31.56 -14.20 8.39
N GLY A 392 -30.82 -15.32 8.34
CA GLY A 392 -31.38 -16.67 8.57
C GLY A 392 -31.96 -16.85 9.95
N SER A 393 -31.39 -16.26 10.98
CA SER A 393 -31.92 -16.25 12.35
C SER A 393 -33.23 -15.48 12.48
N LEU A 394 -33.45 -14.49 11.60
CA LEU A 394 -34.67 -13.68 11.55
C LEU A 394 -35.72 -14.26 10.62
N GLY A 395 -35.45 -15.36 9.90
CA GLY A 395 -36.36 -16.03 8.99
C GLY A 395 -36.68 -15.27 7.70
N ILE A 396 -35.91 -14.24 7.34
CA ILE A 396 -36.14 -13.40 6.15
C ILE A 396 -35.12 -13.70 5.02
N PRO A 397 -35.41 -13.28 3.76
CA PRO A 397 -34.47 -13.33 2.65
C PRO A 397 -33.20 -12.48 2.93
N PRO A 398 -32.10 -12.67 2.17
CA PRO A 398 -30.95 -11.81 2.29
C PRO A 398 -31.28 -10.39 1.84
N ILE A 399 -30.65 -9.41 2.48
CA ILE A 399 -30.81 -8.01 2.12
C ILE A 399 -29.70 -7.57 1.18
N VAL A 400 -30.03 -6.68 0.23
CA VAL A 400 -29.03 -5.92 -0.52
C VAL A 400 -28.60 -4.75 0.34
N HIS A 401 -27.39 -4.79 0.86
CA HIS A 401 -26.87 -3.76 1.75
C HIS A 401 -25.84 -2.89 1.01
N HIS A 402 -25.92 -1.57 1.18
CA HIS A 402 -24.91 -0.67 0.62
C HIS A 402 -23.55 -0.86 1.30
N LEU A 403 -22.46 -0.55 0.59
CA LEU A 403 -21.15 -0.40 1.19
C LEU A 403 -21.05 0.98 1.86
N TYR A 404 -20.44 1.01 3.05
CA TYR A 404 -20.29 2.26 3.79
C TYR A 404 -19.25 3.18 3.17
N ASP A 405 -19.55 4.47 3.03
CA ASP A 405 -18.59 5.49 2.57
C ASP A 405 -17.55 5.86 3.63
N PHE A 406 -17.78 5.49 4.89
CA PHE A 406 -16.81 5.60 5.97
C PHE A 406 -16.00 4.30 6.07
N GLY A 407 -14.69 4.41 6.25
CA GLY A 407 -13.80 3.26 6.34
C GLY A 407 -13.33 2.73 4.99
N ASN A 408 -12.96 1.45 4.95
CA ASN A 408 -12.35 0.84 3.77
C ASN A 408 -12.84 -0.59 3.47
N LEU A 409 -14.02 -0.93 3.97
CA LEU A 409 -14.65 -2.24 3.79
C LEU A 409 -15.01 -2.49 2.32
N PRO A 410 -14.41 -3.50 1.63
CA PRO A 410 -14.65 -3.74 0.22
C PRO A 410 -15.78 -4.72 -0.07
N VAL A 411 -16.16 -5.58 0.89
CA VAL A 411 -17.10 -6.67 0.66
C VAL A 411 -18.13 -6.76 1.78
N PHE A 412 -19.41 -6.82 1.40
CA PHE A 412 -20.53 -7.07 2.31
C PHE A 412 -21.30 -8.30 1.83
N VAL A 413 -21.48 -9.30 2.69
CA VAL A 413 -22.24 -10.52 2.37
C VAL A 413 -23.41 -10.67 3.33
N ALA A 414 -24.59 -10.91 2.78
CA ALA A 414 -25.81 -11.20 3.52
C ALA A 414 -26.35 -12.58 3.14
N PHE A 415 -26.67 -13.40 4.13
CA PHE A 415 -27.35 -14.69 3.95
C PHE A 415 -28.80 -14.62 4.42
N GLY A 416 -29.70 -15.23 3.64
CA GLY A 416 -31.09 -15.38 3.97
C GLY A 416 -31.38 -16.62 4.82
N ARG A 417 -32.68 -16.87 5.02
CA ARG A 417 -33.18 -18.10 5.65
C ARG A 417 -32.84 -19.31 4.81
N LYS A 418 -32.63 -20.45 5.47
CA LYS A 418 -32.56 -21.76 4.83
C LYS A 418 -33.96 -22.24 4.46
N TYR A 419 -34.13 -22.83 3.29
CA TYR A 419 -35.37 -23.41 2.87
C TYR A 419 -35.17 -24.75 2.12
N ARG A 420 -36.27 -25.49 1.91
CA ARG A 420 -36.26 -26.77 1.21
C ARG A 420 -37.01 -26.65 -0.10
N LYS A 421 -36.47 -27.27 -1.15
CA LYS A 421 -37.18 -27.48 -2.41
C LYS A 421 -37.20 -28.98 -2.73
N VAL A 422 -38.30 -29.44 -3.31
CA VAL A 422 -38.39 -30.78 -3.91
C VAL A 422 -38.07 -30.62 -5.39
N GLU A 423 -37.05 -31.31 -5.84
CA GLU A 423 -36.59 -31.31 -7.22
C GLU A 423 -36.47 -32.73 -7.75
N MET A 424 -36.47 -32.91 -9.06
CA MET A 424 -36.24 -34.21 -9.66
C MET A 424 -34.72 -34.46 -9.79
N ASP A 425 -34.26 -35.65 -9.43
CA ASP A 425 -32.89 -36.08 -9.71
C ASP A 425 -32.74 -36.47 -11.21
N SER A 426 -31.52 -36.84 -11.62
CA SER A 426 -31.23 -37.29 -12.99
C SER A 426 -32.02 -38.52 -13.43
N ASN A 427 -32.59 -39.27 -12.50
CA ASN A 427 -33.36 -40.47 -12.72
C ASN A 427 -34.91 -40.22 -12.65
N GLY A 428 -35.34 -38.98 -12.46
CA GLY A 428 -36.71 -38.58 -12.35
C GLY A 428 -37.36 -38.84 -10.98
N ASN A 429 -36.57 -39.12 -9.93
CA ASN A 429 -37.09 -39.31 -8.59
C ASN A 429 -37.14 -37.96 -7.84
N PRO A 430 -38.16 -37.71 -6.99
CA PRO A 430 -38.25 -36.51 -6.18
C PRO A 430 -37.22 -36.55 -5.04
N VAL A 431 -36.33 -35.54 -5.03
CA VAL A 431 -35.30 -35.36 -4.00
C VAL A 431 -35.52 -34.03 -3.30
N THR A 432 -35.49 -34.05 -1.97
CA THR A 432 -35.56 -32.81 -1.18
C THR A 432 -34.13 -32.24 -0.98
N ARG A 433 -33.91 -31.06 -1.53
CA ARG A 433 -32.66 -30.34 -1.37
C ARG A 433 -32.82 -29.12 -0.47
N ARG A 434 -31.71 -28.66 0.14
CA ARG A 434 -31.71 -27.48 1.01
C ARG A 434 -30.94 -26.34 0.34
N TYR A 435 -31.48 -25.14 0.48
CA TYR A 435 -31.00 -23.95 -0.16
C TYR A 435 -30.85 -22.78 0.80
N VAL A 436 -29.96 -21.89 0.49
CA VAL A 436 -29.83 -20.55 1.08
C VAL A 436 -29.55 -19.53 -0.01
N ASP A 437 -30.29 -18.43 -0.01
CA ASP A 437 -30.01 -17.32 -0.88
C ASP A 437 -29.01 -16.41 -0.21
N PHE A 438 -28.09 -15.83 -0.99
CA PHE A 438 -27.15 -14.86 -0.51
C PHE A 438 -27.02 -13.68 -1.46
N VAL A 439 -26.64 -12.54 -0.91
CA VAL A 439 -26.29 -11.33 -1.66
C VAL A 439 -24.89 -10.91 -1.27
N MET A 440 -24.07 -10.58 -2.25
CA MET A 440 -22.72 -10.07 -2.05
C MET A 440 -22.58 -8.75 -2.78
N ASN A 441 -22.16 -7.71 -2.05
CA ASN A 441 -21.84 -6.40 -2.58
C ASN A 441 -20.33 -6.18 -2.50
N CYS A 442 -19.73 -5.76 -3.61
CA CYS A 442 -18.28 -5.56 -3.72
C CYS A 442 -17.96 -4.18 -4.25
N ASP A 443 -16.85 -3.60 -3.78
CA ASP A 443 -16.28 -2.38 -4.31
C ASP A 443 -15.51 -2.68 -5.61
N GLU A 444 -16.08 -2.33 -6.77
CA GLU A 444 -15.50 -2.63 -8.09
C GLU A 444 -14.17 -1.92 -8.37
N ARG A 445 -13.79 -0.95 -7.56
CA ARG A 445 -12.48 -0.28 -7.69
C ARG A 445 -11.30 -1.16 -7.26
N THR A 446 -11.58 -2.26 -6.55
CA THR A 446 -10.56 -3.17 -6.01
C THR A 446 -10.15 -4.26 -6.98
N VAL A 447 -11.09 -4.82 -7.72
CA VAL A 447 -10.91 -5.88 -8.71
C VAL A 447 -11.89 -5.69 -9.87
N ASP A 448 -11.52 -6.16 -11.06
CA ASP A 448 -12.41 -6.13 -12.23
C ASP A 448 -13.47 -7.25 -12.18
N GLY A 449 -14.48 -7.13 -13.06
CA GLY A 449 -15.60 -8.06 -13.10
C GLY A 449 -15.20 -9.50 -13.46
N PHE A 450 -14.16 -9.70 -14.29
CA PHE A 450 -13.67 -11.03 -14.63
C PHE A 450 -13.00 -11.71 -13.44
N TYR A 451 -12.16 -10.97 -12.72
CA TYR A 451 -11.53 -11.45 -11.49
C TYR A 451 -12.59 -11.83 -10.46
N TYR A 452 -13.56 -10.95 -10.23
CA TYR A 452 -14.67 -11.18 -9.32
C TYR A 452 -15.47 -12.44 -9.67
N ALA A 453 -15.88 -12.60 -10.95
CA ALA A 453 -16.63 -13.77 -11.40
C ALA A 453 -15.81 -15.08 -11.24
N THR A 454 -14.51 -15.02 -11.45
CA THR A 454 -13.60 -16.16 -11.28
C THR A 454 -13.53 -16.57 -9.81
N VAL A 455 -13.40 -15.60 -8.91
CA VAL A 455 -13.41 -15.86 -7.45
C VAL A 455 -14.71 -16.44 -6.99
N LEU A 456 -15.84 -15.88 -7.43
CA LEU A 456 -17.17 -16.39 -7.05
C LEU A 456 -17.36 -17.84 -7.49
N LYS A 457 -16.98 -18.19 -8.72
CA LYS A 457 -17.01 -19.58 -9.19
C LYS A 457 -16.15 -20.51 -8.33
N TYR A 458 -14.97 -20.06 -7.94
CA TYR A 458 -14.07 -20.83 -7.08
C TYR A 458 -14.66 -20.98 -5.66
N PHE A 459 -15.21 -19.92 -5.10
CA PHE A 459 -15.90 -19.92 -3.82
C PHE A 459 -17.05 -20.94 -3.79
N LEU A 460 -17.92 -20.89 -4.80
CA LEU A 460 -19.03 -21.86 -4.93
C LEU A 460 -18.54 -23.30 -5.11
N LYS A 461 -17.39 -23.50 -5.80
CA LYS A 461 -16.79 -24.82 -5.90
C LYS A 461 -16.33 -25.34 -4.53
N LEU A 462 -15.66 -24.51 -3.73
CA LEU A 462 -15.23 -24.89 -2.36
C LEU A 462 -16.42 -25.27 -1.47
N LEU A 463 -17.54 -24.57 -1.61
CA LEU A 463 -18.76 -24.85 -0.84
C LEU A 463 -19.44 -26.17 -1.23
N ARG A 464 -19.24 -26.66 -2.45
CA ARG A 464 -19.71 -27.99 -2.89
C ARG A 464 -18.84 -29.13 -2.38
N THR A 465 -17.57 -28.86 -2.05
CA THR A 465 -16.62 -29.85 -1.53
C THR A 465 -15.95 -29.29 -0.28
N PRO A 466 -16.71 -29.08 0.83
CA PRO A 466 -16.23 -28.35 2.00
C PRO A 466 -15.12 -29.08 2.77
N GLU A 467 -14.92 -30.37 2.55
CA GLU A 467 -13.85 -31.17 3.17
C GLU A 467 -12.44 -30.65 2.84
N VAL A 468 -12.28 -30.03 1.68
CA VAL A 468 -11.01 -29.40 1.26
C VAL A 468 -10.58 -28.28 2.23
N LEU A 469 -11.52 -27.73 2.99
CA LEU A 469 -11.24 -26.67 3.97
C LEU A 469 -10.56 -27.18 5.26
N ASP A 470 -10.48 -28.49 5.45
CA ASP A 470 -9.86 -29.12 6.62
C ASP A 470 -8.31 -29.10 6.56
N GLU A 471 -7.78 -28.92 5.37
CA GLU A 471 -6.34 -28.84 5.13
C GLU A 471 -5.91 -27.41 4.81
N ALA A 472 -4.67 -27.07 5.10
CA ALA A 472 -4.11 -25.79 4.69
C ALA A 472 -4.03 -25.69 3.14
N PRO A 473 -4.02 -24.49 2.54
CA PRO A 473 -3.87 -24.37 1.09
C PRO A 473 -2.52 -24.89 0.63
N GLU A 474 -2.51 -25.65 -0.48
CA GLU A 474 -1.27 -26.18 -1.09
C GLU A 474 -0.37 -25.04 -1.58
N GLU A 475 -0.97 -23.94 -2.03
CA GLU A 475 -0.27 -22.78 -2.58
C GLU A 475 -0.91 -21.48 -2.09
N ILE A 476 -0.07 -20.55 -1.67
CA ILE A 476 -0.48 -19.18 -1.33
C ILE A 476 0.07 -18.23 -2.38
N ASN A 477 -0.84 -17.54 -3.04
CA ASN A 477 -0.50 -16.50 -4.01
C ASN A 477 -0.42 -15.14 -3.31
N TRP A 478 0.61 -14.38 -3.65
CA TRP A 478 0.76 -13.01 -3.20
C TRP A 478 0.30 -12.03 -4.27
N ASP A 479 -0.29 -10.93 -3.85
CA ASP A 479 -0.75 -9.91 -4.78
C ASP A 479 0.42 -9.14 -5.38
N ILE A 480 0.12 -8.49 -6.51
CA ILE A 480 1.06 -7.55 -7.14
C ILE A 480 1.41 -6.40 -6.18
N GLU A 481 2.46 -5.66 -6.49
CA GLU A 481 2.80 -4.38 -5.82
C GLU A 481 2.19 -3.18 -6.50
#